data_66a0268f0ccbdf4461f272362586cbc5
#
_entry.id   66a0268f0ccbdf4461f272362586cbc5
#
_cell.length_a   1.000
_cell.length_b   1.000
_cell.length_c   1.000
_cell.angle_alpha   90.00
_cell.angle_beta   90.00
_cell.angle_gamma   90.00
#
_symmetry.space_group_name_H-M   'P 1'
#
loop_
_entity.id
_entity.type
_entity.pdbx_description
1 polymer ?
#
loop_
_entity_poly.entity_id
_entity_poly.type
_entity_poly.pdbx_seq_one_letter_code
_entity_poly.pdbx_strand_id
1 'polypeptide(L)'
;MKKEFFYSQLADWYECHHRILPWRETQDPYCIWISEIILQQTRVDQGMDYYLRFIDRFPTLASLAAAEEDEVLRLWQGLGYYSRARNIYKASHQVSEMPRTYEGLRQMAGIGDYTAGAIASFAYDLPHPALDGNVYRVLARLTDCEMAFDTSAGKKHFHQVAEELLDREHPRLFNSAIMEFGALYCVPQHPDCEHCPLQIFCEAYRHNTVDLLPVRKPRPKVRDRYFLYSIYLSDYQTLIHQRQGNDIWRHLWEFLLEEVDAARFEQESTRHGLVLTHQLSHQRLHAIFSVHRVQQLPTLPDTRVVRLGDLDDYAFSRLTLRALEQIMPH
;
A
#
# COMPACT_ATOMS: atom_id res chain seq x y z
N MET A 1 10.93 10.46 -32.10
CA MET A 1 11.93 10.24 -31.04
C MET A 1 12.82 9.08 -31.48
N LYS A 2 14.15 9.23 -31.45
CA LYS A 2 15.06 8.09 -31.66
C LYS A 2 15.07 7.30 -30.37
N LYS A 3 14.39 6.15 -30.35
CA LYS A 3 14.18 5.35 -29.13
C LYS A 3 15.49 4.92 -28.48
N GLU A 4 16.46 4.51 -29.26
CA GLU A 4 17.78 4.09 -28.79
C GLU A 4 18.47 5.19 -27.99
N PHE A 5 18.35 6.43 -28.42
CA PHE A 5 18.94 7.56 -27.70
C PHE A 5 18.17 7.89 -26.41
N PHE A 6 16.85 7.75 -26.40
CA PHE A 6 16.07 7.87 -25.16
C PHE A 6 16.45 6.78 -24.15
N TYR A 7 16.62 5.54 -24.62
CA TYR A 7 17.02 4.43 -23.74
C TYR A 7 18.41 4.63 -23.16
N SER A 8 19.40 5.04 -23.97
CA SER A 8 20.76 5.27 -23.46
C SER A 8 20.77 6.36 -22.39
N GLN A 9 20.10 7.50 -22.61
CA GLN A 9 20.04 8.60 -21.63
C GLN A 9 19.38 8.18 -20.32
N LEU A 10 18.33 7.36 -20.39
CA LEU A 10 17.63 6.85 -19.22
C LEU A 10 18.46 5.79 -18.47
N ALA A 11 19.12 4.88 -19.20
CA ALA A 11 19.98 3.84 -18.64
C ALA A 11 21.23 4.43 -17.98
N ASP A 12 21.93 5.34 -18.66
CA ASP A 12 23.13 6.04 -18.15
C ASP A 12 22.83 6.80 -16.86
N TRP A 13 21.67 7.46 -16.82
CA TRP A 13 21.20 8.13 -15.60
C TRP A 13 20.95 7.13 -14.48
N TYR A 14 20.27 6.02 -14.78
CA TYR A 14 19.93 4.98 -13.80
C TYR A 14 21.18 4.34 -13.19
N GLU A 15 22.16 3.99 -14.00
CA GLU A 15 23.42 3.42 -13.51
C GLU A 15 24.09 4.29 -12.45
N CYS A 16 24.05 5.61 -12.64
CA CYS A 16 24.71 6.57 -11.74
C CYS A 16 23.90 6.94 -10.49
N HIS A 17 22.57 6.78 -10.50
CA HIS A 17 21.70 7.42 -9.51
C HIS A 17 20.70 6.47 -8.80
N HIS A 18 20.59 5.21 -9.23
CA HIS A 18 19.61 4.31 -8.63
C HIS A 18 19.93 3.99 -7.16
N ARG A 19 18.89 3.80 -6.37
CA ARG A 19 19.01 3.35 -4.99
C ARG A 19 19.26 1.83 -4.96
N ILE A 20 20.13 1.40 -4.05
CA ILE A 20 20.32 -0.02 -3.75
C ILE A 20 19.15 -0.47 -2.89
N LEU A 21 18.29 -1.34 -3.42
CA LEU A 21 17.10 -1.83 -2.76
C LEU A 21 17.06 -3.36 -2.82
N PRO A 22 16.84 -4.08 -1.69
CA PRO A 22 16.93 -5.55 -1.64
C PRO A 22 16.10 -6.26 -2.70
N TRP A 23 14.93 -5.75 -3.02
CA TRP A 23 14.04 -6.32 -4.04
C TRP A 23 14.46 -6.02 -5.49
N ARG A 24 15.47 -5.17 -5.70
CA ARG A 24 16.11 -4.93 -7.01
C ARG A 24 17.36 -5.77 -7.23
N GLU A 25 17.98 -6.24 -6.14
CA GLU A 25 19.14 -7.12 -6.17
C GLU A 25 18.77 -8.60 -6.39
N THR A 26 17.49 -8.92 -6.47
CA THR A 26 16.99 -10.27 -6.68
C THR A 26 16.13 -10.39 -7.95
N GLN A 27 16.05 -11.62 -8.48
CA GLN A 27 15.11 -12.00 -9.54
C GLN A 27 14.05 -12.98 -9.02
N ASP A 28 14.03 -13.25 -7.71
CA ASP A 28 13.02 -14.10 -7.11
C ASP A 28 11.64 -13.43 -7.23
N PRO A 29 10.70 -14.03 -7.99
CA PRO A 29 9.38 -13.46 -8.21
C PRO A 29 8.56 -13.32 -6.94
N TYR A 30 8.81 -14.17 -5.93
CA TYR A 30 8.16 -14.06 -4.63
C TYR A 30 8.63 -12.79 -3.88
N CYS A 31 9.94 -12.59 -3.78
CA CYS A 31 10.52 -11.41 -3.14
C CYS A 31 10.08 -10.11 -3.83
N ILE A 32 10.07 -10.09 -5.15
CA ILE A 32 9.60 -8.97 -5.96
C ILE A 32 8.11 -8.73 -5.72
N TRP A 33 7.27 -9.77 -5.75
CA TRP A 33 5.84 -9.65 -5.46
C TRP A 33 5.57 -9.02 -4.09
N ILE A 34 6.22 -9.51 -3.04
CA ILE A 34 6.04 -8.98 -1.68
C ILE A 34 6.43 -7.50 -1.60
N SER A 35 7.57 -7.11 -2.20
CA SER A 35 7.99 -5.70 -2.24
C SER A 35 6.97 -4.83 -2.97
N GLU A 36 6.49 -5.26 -4.13
CA GLU A 36 5.52 -4.52 -4.94
C GLU A 36 4.19 -4.28 -4.20
N ILE A 37 3.74 -5.26 -3.41
CA ILE A 37 2.53 -5.11 -2.61
C ILE A 37 2.78 -4.21 -1.38
N ILE A 38 3.90 -4.34 -0.69
CA ILE A 38 4.25 -3.50 0.46
C ILE A 38 4.36 -2.03 0.04
N LEU A 39 4.98 -1.76 -1.10
CA LEU A 39 5.23 -0.40 -1.58
C LEU A 39 4.00 0.29 -2.21
N GLN A 40 2.88 -0.42 -2.40
CA GLN A 40 1.64 0.24 -2.81
C GLN A 40 1.22 1.29 -1.77
N GLN A 41 1.27 2.57 -2.13
CA GLN A 41 0.93 3.70 -1.27
C GLN A 41 1.78 3.81 0.02
N THR A 42 2.94 3.17 0.05
CA THR A 42 3.90 3.20 1.16
C THR A 42 5.22 3.75 0.63
N ARG A 43 5.85 4.65 1.37
CA ARG A 43 7.18 5.16 1.02
C ARG A 43 8.22 4.07 1.20
N VAL A 44 9.29 4.11 0.40
CA VAL A 44 10.38 3.14 0.44
C VAL A 44 10.98 3.02 1.85
N ASP A 45 11.28 4.15 2.50
CA ASP A 45 11.87 4.16 3.85
C ASP A 45 10.98 3.43 4.86
N GLN A 46 9.67 3.66 4.82
CA GLN A 46 8.72 2.95 5.69
C GLN A 46 8.56 1.48 5.29
N GLY A 47 8.53 1.19 3.98
CA GLY A 47 8.31 -0.16 3.45
C GLY A 47 9.48 -1.10 3.67
N MET A 48 10.72 -0.57 3.75
CA MET A 48 11.94 -1.36 3.89
C MET A 48 11.91 -2.30 5.10
N ASP A 49 11.63 -1.77 6.29
CA ASP A 49 11.60 -2.56 7.52
C ASP A 49 10.50 -3.62 7.51
N TYR A 50 9.34 -3.29 6.89
CA TYR A 50 8.26 -4.27 6.73
C TYR A 50 8.64 -5.38 5.76
N TYR A 51 9.29 -5.05 4.65
CA TYR A 51 9.76 -6.03 3.69
C TYR A 51 10.78 -6.99 4.32
N LEU A 52 11.79 -6.46 4.99
CA LEU A 52 12.83 -7.28 5.60
C LEU A 52 12.24 -8.23 6.65
N ARG A 53 11.39 -7.74 7.56
CA ARG A 53 10.71 -8.60 8.55
C ARG A 53 9.78 -9.62 7.91
N PHE A 54 9.09 -9.26 6.84
CA PHE A 54 8.18 -10.17 6.16
C PHE A 54 8.93 -11.31 5.46
N ILE A 55 10.01 -11.01 4.74
CA ILE A 55 10.84 -12.03 4.07
C ILE A 55 11.61 -12.88 5.07
N ASP A 56 12.09 -12.30 6.17
CA ASP A 56 12.72 -13.07 7.25
C ASP A 56 11.76 -14.11 7.84
N ARG A 57 10.52 -13.71 8.12
CA ARG A 57 9.51 -14.62 8.69
C ARG A 57 8.94 -15.59 7.66
N PHE A 58 8.72 -15.15 6.44
CA PHE A 58 8.17 -15.94 5.33
C PHE A 58 9.13 -15.89 4.12
N PRO A 59 10.22 -16.65 4.15
CA PRO A 59 11.25 -16.57 3.09
C PRO A 59 10.78 -17.16 1.76
N THR A 60 9.69 -17.92 1.73
CA THR A 60 9.18 -18.57 0.52
C THR A 60 7.66 -18.50 0.44
N LEU A 61 7.12 -18.67 -0.76
CA LEU A 61 5.66 -18.81 -0.98
C LEU A 61 5.07 -19.94 -0.13
N ALA A 62 5.79 -21.07 0.01
CA ALA A 62 5.33 -22.22 0.80
C ALA A 62 5.28 -21.88 2.31
N SER A 63 6.26 -21.16 2.85
CA SER A 63 6.24 -20.74 4.26
C SER A 63 5.09 -19.75 4.54
N LEU A 64 4.78 -18.88 3.58
CA LEU A 64 3.64 -17.97 3.68
C LEU A 64 2.30 -18.73 3.59
N ALA A 65 2.18 -19.70 2.71
CA ALA A 65 0.97 -20.53 2.59
C ALA A 65 0.74 -21.44 3.81
N ALA A 66 1.78 -21.77 4.57
CA ALA A 66 1.67 -22.54 5.80
C ALA A 66 1.37 -21.69 7.05
N ALA A 67 1.33 -20.37 6.92
CA ALA A 67 1.06 -19.45 8.02
C ALA A 67 -0.44 -19.33 8.30
N GLU A 68 -0.79 -18.84 9.50
CA GLU A 68 -2.15 -18.37 9.80
C GLU A 68 -2.37 -16.94 9.31
N GLU A 69 -3.59 -16.60 8.88
CA GLU A 69 -3.93 -15.25 8.40
C GLU A 69 -3.62 -14.17 9.45
N ASP A 70 -3.92 -14.45 10.72
CA ASP A 70 -3.67 -13.54 11.83
C ASP A 70 -2.18 -13.20 11.97
N GLU A 71 -1.28 -14.15 11.71
CA GLU A 71 0.16 -13.90 11.74
C GLU A 71 0.60 -12.96 10.62
N VAL A 72 0.08 -13.15 9.42
CA VAL A 72 0.33 -12.26 8.27
C VAL A 72 -0.18 -10.85 8.56
N LEU A 73 -1.38 -10.73 9.14
CA LEU A 73 -1.98 -9.45 9.52
C LEU A 73 -1.18 -8.74 10.64
N ARG A 74 -0.61 -9.47 11.59
CA ARG A 74 0.28 -8.91 12.64
C ARG A 74 1.55 -8.31 12.06
N LEU A 75 2.23 -9.02 11.17
CA LEU A 75 3.42 -8.48 10.48
C LEU A 75 3.10 -7.26 9.63
N TRP A 76 1.85 -7.13 9.19
CA TRP A 76 1.37 -5.98 8.41
C TRP A 76 0.92 -4.80 9.25
N GLN A 77 0.84 -4.98 10.57
CA GLN A 77 0.29 -4.01 11.51
C GLN A 77 1.04 -2.66 11.43
N GLY A 78 0.27 -1.58 11.23
CA GLY A 78 0.82 -0.23 11.07
C GLY A 78 1.02 0.22 9.62
N LEU A 79 1.11 -0.70 8.65
CA LEU A 79 1.30 -0.36 7.23
C LEU A 79 0.02 0.18 6.57
N GLY A 80 -1.15 -0.18 7.11
CA GLY A 80 -2.45 0.17 6.54
C GLY A 80 -2.85 -0.65 5.33
N TYR A 81 -4.06 -0.37 4.78
CA TYR A 81 -4.59 -1.10 3.63
C TYR A 81 -4.49 -2.62 3.78
N TYR A 82 -5.00 -3.15 4.87
CA TYR A 82 -4.91 -4.57 5.26
C TYR A 82 -5.50 -5.55 4.24
N SER A 83 -6.33 -5.07 3.31
CA SER A 83 -6.75 -5.87 2.15
C SER A 83 -5.58 -6.40 1.33
N ARG A 84 -4.44 -5.69 1.33
CA ARG A 84 -3.21 -6.15 0.66
C ARG A 84 -2.66 -7.41 1.34
N ALA A 85 -2.54 -7.41 2.67
CA ALA A 85 -2.09 -8.57 3.44
C ALA A 85 -3.03 -9.78 3.25
N ARG A 86 -4.34 -9.56 3.32
CA ARG A 86 -5.33 -10.63 3.05
C ARG A 86 -5.23 -11.16 1.62
N ASN A 87 -4.98 -10.30 0.64
CA ASN A 87 -4.79 -10.73 -0.74
C ASN A 87 -3.50 -11.52 -0.92
N ILE A 88 -2.39 -11.12 -0.25
CA ILE A 88 -1.15 -11.90 -0.23
C ILE A 88 -1.41 -13.29 0.35
N TYR A 89 -2.06 -13.36 1.51
CA TYR A 89 -2.43 -14.62 2.14
C TYR A 89 -3.30 -15.49 1.24
N LYS A 90 -4.36 -14.90 0.67
CA LYS A 90 -5.24 -15.62 -0.27
C LYS A 90 -4.48 -16.10 -1.51
N ALA A 91 -3.62 -15.26 -2.09
CA ALA A 91 -2.84 -15.61 -3.28
C ALA A 91 -1.84 -16.73 -3.02
N SER A 92 -1.23 -16.80 -1.82
CA SER A 92 -0.31 -17.88 -1.46
C SER A 92 -0.98 -19.26 -1.42
N HIS A 93 -2.30 -19.31 -1.23
CA HIS A 93 -3.09 -20.56 -1.28
C HIS A 93 -3.65 -20.89 -2.68
N GLN A 94 -3.52 -19.95 -3.65
CA GLN A 94 -4.01 -20.16 -5.01
C GLN A 94 -2.99 -20.89 -5.89
N VAL A 95 -1.71 -20.76 -5.58
CA VAL A 95 -0.62 -21.25 -6.42
C VAL A 95 0.47 -21.90 -5.56
N SER A 96 1.07 -22.99 -6.06
CA SER A 96 2.20 -23.65 -5.41
C SER A 96 3.57 -23.01 -5.79
N GLU A 97 3.61 -22.29 -6.91
CA GLU A 97 4.76 -21.53 -7.39
C GLU A 97 4.30 -20.25 -8.10
N MET A 98 5.17 -19.25 -8.18
CA MET A 98 4.84 -17.99 -8.85
C MET A 98 4.66 -18.22 -10.36
N PRO A 99 3.50 -17.79 -10.94
CA PRO A 99 3.27 -17.89 -12.37
C PRO A 99 4.30 -17.12 -13.19
N ARG A 100 4.73 -17.71 -14.32
CA ARG A 100 5.75 -17.13 -15.20
C ARG A 100 5.18 -16.33 -16.37
N THR A 101 3.89 -16.10 -16.40
CA THR A 101 3.23 -15.31 -17.46
C THR A 101 2.45 -14.15 -16.84
N TYR A 102 2.32 -13.08 -17.59
CA TYR A 102 1.52 -11.91 -17.17
C TYR A 102 0.08 -12.30 -16.83
N GLU A 103 -0.54 -13.14 -17.66
CA GLU A 103 -1.91 -13.61 -17.49
C GLU A 103 -2.06 -14.46 -16.21
N GLY A 104 -1.10 -15.35 -15.95
CA GLY A 104 -1.09 -16.16 -14.75
C GLY A 104 -0.94 -15.31 -13.48
N LEU A 105 -0.04 -14.32 -13.51
CA LEU A 105 0.12 -13.36 -12.42
C LEU A 105 -1.18 -12.57 -12.16
N ARG A 106 -1.87 -12.15 -13.20
CA ARG A 106 -3.15 -11.42 -13.11
C ARG A 106 -4.28 -12.21 -12.47
N GLN A 107 -4.21 -13.53 -12.44
CA GLN A 107 -5.20 -14.39 -11.78
C GLN A 107 -5.02 -14.48 -10.28
N MET A 108 -3.85 -14.11 -9.75
CA MET A 108 -3.59 -14.11 -8.31
C MET A 108 -4.37 -13.00 -7.60
N ALA A 109 -4.86 -13.29 -6.39
CA ALA A 109 -5.60 -12.32 -5.59
C ALA A 109 -4.78 -11.06 -5.32
N GLY A 110 -5.36 -9.89 -5.61
CA GLY A 110 -4.74 -8.58 -5.37
C GLY A 110 -3.68 -8.15 -6.38
N ILE A 111 -3.38 -8.94 -7.41
CA ILE A 111 -2.46 -8.57 -8.47
C ILE A 111 -3.22 -7.88 -9.60
N GLY A 112 -2.98 -6.58 -9.74
CA GLY A 112 -3.47 -5.74 -10.83
C GLY A 112 -2.50 -5.67 -12.01
N ASP A 113 -2.87 -4.90 -13.04
CA ASP A 113 -2.05 -4.74 -14.27
C ASP A 113 -0.63 -4.26 -13.95
N TYR A 114 -0.51 -3.27 -13.06
CA TYR A 114 0.78 -2.77 -12.60
C TYR A 114 1.64 -3.88 -11.96
N THR A 115 1.11 -4.54 -10.92
CA THR A 115 1.88 -5.55 -10.18
C THR A 115 2.26 -6.74 -11.07
N ALA A 116 1.34 -7.16 -11.95
CA ALA A 116 1.65 -8.22 -12.91
C ALA A 116 2.75 -7.81 -13.88
N GLY A 117 2.70 -6.59 -14.44
CA GLY A 117 3.74 -6.04 -15.32
C GLY A 117 5.09 -5.91 -14.62
N ALA A 118 5.09 -5.43 -13.37
CA ALA A 118 6.30 -5.31 -12.56
C ALA A 118 6.95 -6.69 -12.29
N ILE A 119 6.19 -7.68 -11.81
CA ILE A 119 6.73 -9.04 -11.59
C ILE A 119 7.18 -9.66 -12.90
N ALA A 120 6.38 -9.59 -13.97
CA ALA A 120 6.71 -10.14 -15.27
C ALA A 120 8.04 -9.56 -15.82
N SER A 121 8.21 -8.25 -15.67
CA SER A 121 9.43 -7.56 -16.11
C SER A 121 10.60 -7.82 -15.17
N PHE A 122 10.46 -7.59 -13.86
CA PHE A 122 11.57 -7.65 -12.93
C PHE A 122 12.08 -9.07 -12.64
N ALA A 123 11.17 -10.05 -12.57
CA ALA A 123 11.56 -11.44 -12.29
C ALA A 123 11.92 -12.22 -13.55
N TYR A 124 11.16 -12.03 -14.63
CA TYR A 124 11.22 -12.89 -15.81
C TYR A 124 11.70 -12.19 -17.08
N ASP A 125 12.00 -10.90 -16.99
CA ASP A 125 12.46 -10.07 -18.11
C ASP A 125 11.46 -10.07 -19.31
N LEU A 126 10.16 -10.19 -19.00
CA LEU A 126 9.11 -10.16 -19.99
C LEU A 126 8.77 -8.72 -20.38
N PRO A 127 8.48 -8.44 -21.66
CA PRO A 127 8.28 -7.09 -22.18
C PRO A 127 6.88 -6.53 -21.83
N HIS A 128 6.62 -6.34 -20.54
CA HIS A 128 5.42 -5.72 -20.02
C HIS A 128 5.75 -4.42 -19.28
N PRO A 129 5.06 -3.31 -19.58
CA PRO A 129 5.30 -2.05 -18.87
C PRO A 129 4.73 -2.08 -17.44
N ALA A 130 5.44 -1.46 -16.51
CA ALA A 130 5.04 -1.29 -15.11
C ALA A 130 4.72 0.18 -14.84
N LEU A 131 3.44 0.55 -14.76
CA LEU A 131 2.99 1.94 -14.62
C LEU A 131 2.56 2.24 -13.18
N ASP A 132 3.48 2.73 -12.37
CA ASP A 132 3.17 3.33 -11.07
C ASP A 132 2.85 4.83 -11.18
N GLY A 133 2.58 5.49 -10.06
CA GLY A 133 2.33 6.93 -10.03
C GLY A 133 3.50 7.79 -10.53
N ASN A 134 4.73 7.29 -10.42
CA ASN A 134 5.92 7.97 -10.91
C ASN A 134 6.00 7.87 -12.43
N VAL A 135 5.80 6.69 -12.97
CA VAL A 135 5.79 6.44 -14.41
C VAL A 135 4.67 7.24 -15.10
N TYR A 136 3.45 7.25 -14.54
CA TYR A 136 2.37 8.10 -15.08
C TYR A 136 2.77 9.57 -15.16
N ARG A 137 3.47 10.10 -14.15
CA ARG A 137 3.95 11.49 -14.16
C ARG A 137 4.99 11.72 -15.25
N VAL A 138 5.97 10.82 -15.36
CA VAL A 138 7.02 10.92 -16.40
C VAL A 138 6.39 10.88 -17.78
N LEU A 139 5.52 9.91 -18.05
CA LEU A 139 4.86 9.77 -19.36
C LEU A 139 3.97 10.97 -19.67
N ALA A 140 3.17 11.46 -18.70
CA ALA A 140 2.32 12.63 -18.88
C ALA A 140 3.14 13.86 -19.30
N ARG A 141 4.31 14.06 -18.65
CA ARG A 141 5.21 15.18 -18.98
C ARG A 141 5.96 14.98 -20.30
N LEU A 142 6.44 13.78 -20.58
CA LEU A 142 7.12 13.48 -21.85
C LEU A 142 6.19 13.72 -23.05
N THR A 143 4.90 13.42 -22.92
CA THR A 143 3.92 13.52 -24.01
C THR A 143 3.03 14.76 -23.94
N ASP A 144 3.21 15.61 -22.93
CA ASP A 144 2.36 16.77 -22.62
C ASP A 144 0.84 16.41 -22.57
N CYS A 145 0.52 15.28 -21.96
CA CYS A 145 -0.81 14.72 -21.96
C CYS A 145 -1.61 15.15 -20.73
N GLU A 146 -2.70 15.89 -20.94
CA GLU A 146 -3.61 16.36 -19.88
C GLU A 146 -4.69 15.34 -19.50
N MET A 147 -4.66 14.14 -20.06
CA MET A 147 -5.63 13.10 -19.72
C MET A 147 -5.43 12.63 -18.28
N ALA A 148 -6.50 12.63 -17.47
CA ALA A 148 -6.43 12.16 -16.10
C ALA A 148 -6.08 10.67 -16.05
N PHE A 149 -4.87 10.34 -15.56
CA PHE A 149 -4.29 8.99 -15.62
C PHE A 149 -5.05 7.95 -14.78
N ASP A 150 -5.83 8.39 -13.78
CA ASP A 150 -6.64 7.53 -12.90
C ASP A 150 -8.07 7.30 -13.42
N THR A 151 -8.36 7.69 -14.69
CA THR A 151 -9.56 7.28 -15.42
C THR A 151 -9.31 6.00 -16.22
N SER A 152 -10.37 5.28 -16.61
CA SER A 152 -10.22 4.09 -17.48
C SER A 152 -9.59 4.46 -18.82
N ALA A 153 -10.01 5.60 -19.40
CA ALA A 153 -9.45 6.11 -20.66
C ALA A 153 -7.97 6.51 -20.50
N GLY A 154 -7.64 7.23 -19.42
CA GLY A 154 -6.25 7.62 -19.12
C GLY A 154 -5.34 6.41 -18.91
N LYS A 155 -5.78 5.42 -18.13
CA LYS A 155 -5.01 4.18 -17.94
C LYS A 155 -4.71 3.48 -19.25
N LYS A 156 -5.72 3.34 -20.13
CA LYS A 156 -5.56 2.72 -21.45
C LYS A 156 -4.59 3.52 -22.32
N HIS A 157 -4.72 4.84 -22.38
CA HIS A 157 -3.84 5.72 -23.15
C HIS A 157 -2.38 5.61 -22.66
N PHE A 158 -2.13 5.79 -21.37
CA PHE A 158 -0.76 5.74 -20.85
C PHE A 158 -0.16 4.34 -20.93
N HIS A 159 -0.97 3.29 -20.86
CA HIS A 159 -0.48 1.93 -21.11
C HIS A 159 0.01 1.79 -22.55
N GLN A 160 -0.76 2.31 -23.53
CA GLN A 160 -0.33 2.30 -24.94
C GLN A 160 0.96 3.10 -25.13
N VAL A 161 1.06 4.29 -24.54
CA VAL A 161 2.31 5.10 -24.58
C VAL A 161 3.49 4.31 -23.99
N ALA A 162 3.27 3.65 -22.85
CA ALA A 162 4.32 2.86 -22.20
C ALA A 162 4.74 1.65 -23.06
N GLU A 163 3.79 0.95 -23.71
CA GLU A 163 4.07 -0.15 -24.65
C GLU A 163 4.89 0.33 -25.87
N GLU A 164 4.59 1.51 -26.38
CA GLU A 164 5.32 2.11 -27.48
C GLU A 164 6.73 2.53 -27.10
N LEU A 165 6.94 2.96 -25.84
CA LEU A 165 8.24 3.40 -25.34
C LEU A 165 9.09 2.26 -24.75
N LEU A 166 8.49 1.11 -24.43
CA LEU A 166 9.18 0.03 -23.76
C LEU A 166 10.37 -0.49 -24.58
N ASP A 167 11.54 -0.58 -23.94
CA ASP A 167 12.65 -1.36 -24.46
C ASP A 167 12.34 -2.86 -24.28
N ARG A 168 12.04 -3.53 -25.37
CA ARG A 168 11.62 -4.93 -25.37
C ARG A 168 12.80 -5.89 -25.25
N GLU A 169 14.03 -5.43 -25.46
CA GLU A 169 15.25 -6.21 -25.29
C GLU A 169 15.71 -6.18 -23.83
N HIS A 170 15.45 -5.07 -23.11
CA HIS A 170 15.85 -4.87 -21.71
C HIS A 170 14.70 -4.33 -20.85
N PRO A 171 13.54 -5.01 -20.79
CA PRO A 171 12.35 -4.49 -20.15
C PRO A 171 12.52 -4.28 -18.64
N ARG A 172 13.30 -5.11 -17.97
CA ARG A 172 13.63 -4.93 -16.53
C ARG A 172 14.39 -3.62 -16.31
N LEU A 173 15.45 -3.38 -17.07
CA LEU A 173 16.25 -2.16 -16.95
C LEU A 173 15.39 -0.93 -17.25
N PHE A 174 14.61 -0.96 -18.33
CA PHE A 174 13.74 0.14 -18.73
C PHE A 174 12.71 0.49 -17.63
N ASN A 175 11.97 -0.50 -17.14
CA ASN A 175 10.96 -0.27 -16.09
C ASN A 175 11.60 0.21 -14.79
N SER A 176 12.75 -0.36 -14.39
CA SER A 176 13.47 0.08 -13.20
C SER A 176 13.95 1.53 -13.35
N ALA A 177 14.50 1.87 -14.50
CA ALA A 177 15.06 3.18 -14.75
C ALA A 177 13.98 4.27 -14.82
N ILE A 178 12.88 4.05 -15.53
CA ILE A 178 11.82 5.05 -15.65
C ILE A 178 11.07 5.26 -14.32
N MET A 179 10.88 4.20 -13.52
CA MET A 179 10.29 4.30 -12.19
C MET A 179 11.19 5.10 -11.24
N GLU A 180 12.49 4.79 -11.23
CA GLU A 180 13.47 5.48 -10.38
C GLU A 180 13.66 6.93 -10.80
N PHE A 181 13.71 7.19 -12.12
CA PHE A 181 13.78 8.53 -12.68
C PHE A 181 12.57 9.38 -12.23
N GLY A 182 11.37 8.81 -12.27
CA GLY A 182 10.19 9.45 -11.73
C GLY A 182 10.26 9.68 -10.21
N ALA A 183 10.83 8.75 -9.46
CA ALA A 183 10.92 8.86 -8.00
C ALA A 183 11.94 9.92 -7.54
N LEU A 184 13.09 10.04 -8.22
CA LEU A 184 14.23 10.82 -7.76
C LEU A 184 14.46 12.11 -8.57
N TYR A 185 14.17 12.11 -9.86
CA TYR A 185 14.51 13.24 -10.75
C TYR A 185 13.29 14.01 -11.22
N CYS A 186 12.38 13.36 -11.96
CA CYS A 186 11.14 13.97 -12.42
C CYS A 186 10.09 14.00 -11.29
N VAL A 187 10.45 14.65 -10.17
CA VAL A 187 9.62 14.73 -8.95
C VAL A 187 8.36 15.57 -9.13
N PRO A 188 7.34 15.42 -8.23
CA PRO A 188 6.06 16.13 -8.39
C PRO A 188 6.17 17.65 -8.38
N GLN A 189 7.03 18.20 -7.51
CA GLN A 189 7.18 19.65 -7.33
C GLN A 189 8.61 20.06 -7.63
N HIS A 190 8.76 21.11 -8.43
CA HIS A 190 10.06 21.72 -8.77
C HIS A 190 11.14 20.73 -9.25
N PRO A 191 10.86 19.89 -10.27
CA PRO A 191 11.91 19.07 -10.85
C PRO A 191 12.97 19.93 -11.54
N ASP A 192 14.24 19.49 -11.51
CA ASP A 192 15.32 20.18 -12.23
C ASP A 192 15.25 19.90 -13.73
N CYS A 193 14.36 20.60 -14.42
CA CYS A 193 14.12 20.41 -15.84
C CYS A 193 15.27 20.98 -16.72
N GLU A 194 16.02 21.96 -16.25
CA GLU A 194 17.09 22.59 -17.02
C GLU A 194 18.26 21.64 -17.25
N HIS A 195 18.54 20.77 -16.26
CA HIS A 195 19.63 19.78 -16.35
C HIS A 195 19.12 18.36 -16.60
N CYS A 196 17.85 18.21 -16.99
CA CYS A 196 17.20 16.91 -17.17
C CYS A 196 17.79 16.15 -18.38
N PRO A 197 18.30 14.90 -18.20
CA PRO A 197 18.84 14.12 -19.31
C PRO A 197 17.78 13.78 -20.37
N LEU A 198 16.50 13.82 -20.00
CA LEU A 198 15.39 13.59 -20.92
C LEU A 198 14.73 14.88 -21.41
N GLN A 199 15.31 16.08 -21.15
CA GLN A 199 14.74 17.39 -21.49
C GLN A 199 14.35 17.49 -22.96
N ILE A 200 15.22 17.07 -23.87
CA ILE A 200 15.01 17.17 -25.33
C ILE A 200 13.82 16.35 -25.84
N PHE A 201 13.36 15.36 -25.05
CA PHE A 201 12.21 14.52 -25.34
C PHE A 201 10.92 15.00 -24.65
N CYS A 202 11.03 16.01 -23.75
CA CYS A 202 9.93 16.42 -22.88
C CYS A 202 9.07 17.51 -23.50
N GLU A 203 7.88 17.15 -23.98
CA GLU A 203 6.94 18.12 -24.56
C GLU A 203 6.40 19.09 -23.51
N ALA A 204 6.15 18.65 -22.27
CA ALA A 204 5.70 19.52 -21.20
C ALA A 204 6.74 20.61 -20.84
N TYR A 205 8.04 20.30 -20.91
CA TYR A 205 9.08 21.31 -20.73
C TYR A 205 9.05 22.33 -21.86
N ARG A 206 8.90 21.88 -23.09
CA ARG A 206 8.81 22.75 -24.28
C ARG A 206 7.62 23.70 -24.24
N HIS A 207 6.48 23.22 -23.69
CA HIS A 207 5.23 23.98 -23.60
C HIS A 207 5.04 24.70 -22.26
N ASN A 208 5.96 24.56 -21.29
CA ASN A 208 5.87 25.12 -19.94
C ASN A 208 4.65 24.58 -19.13
N THR A 209 4.28 23.31 -19.33
CA THR A 209 3.14 22.66 -18.67
C THR A 209 3.54 21.66 -17.58
N VAL A 210 4.83 21.57 -17.23
CA VAL A 210 5.37 20.59 -16.28
C VAL A 210 4.62 20.58 -14.94
N ASP A 211 4.27 21.76 -14.40
CA ASP A 211 3.61 21.90 -13.10
C ASP A 211 2.11 21.54 -13.16
N LEU A 212 1.52 21.47 -14.36
CA LEU A 212 0.13 21.08 -14.56
C LEU A 212 -0.04 19.56 -14.65
N LEU A 213 1.06 18.81 -14.83
CA LEU A 213 1.03 17.38 -15.12
C LEU A 213 1.67 16.54 -14.00
N PRO A 214 1.12 15.35 -13.71
CA PRO A 214 -0.02 14.70 -14.36
C PRO A 214 -1.37 15.16 -13.81
N VAL A 215 -2.40 15.14 -14.63
CA VAL A 215 -3.79 15.42 -14.24
C VAL A 215 -4.39 14.22 -13.50
N ARG A 216 -5.19 14.49 -12.47
CA ARG A 216 -5.94 13.49 -11.69
C ARG A 216 -7.42 13.86 -11.60
N LYS A 217 -8.26 12.84 -11.40
CA LYS A 217 -9.65 13.08 -11.00
C LYS A 217 -9.74 13.85 -9.69
N PRO A 218 -10.79 14.67 -9.52
CA PRO A 218 -11.11 15.24 -8.22
C PRO A 218 -11.24 14.14 -7.16
N ARG A 219 -10.64 14.36 -5.99
CA ARG A 219 -10.77 13.40 -4.88
C ARG A 219 -12.20 13.39 -4.36
N PRO A 220 -12.77 12.21 -4.03
CA PRO A 220 -14.07 12.14 -3.37
C PRO A 220 -14.01 12.86 -2.02
N LYS A 221 -15.16 13.39 -1.58
CA LYS A 221 -15.28 14.00 -0.25
C LYS A 221 -14.99 12.96 0.82
N VAL A 222 -14.25 13.37 1.85
CA VAL A 222 -13.99 12.53 3.03
C VAL A 222 -15.28 12.38 3.82
N ARG A 223 -15.63 11.15 4.20
CA ARG A 223 -16.80 10.85 5.05
C ARG A 223 -16.36 10.76 6.50
N ASP A 224 -17.02 11.49 7.40
CA ASP A 224 -16.83 11.33 8.83
C ASP A 224 -17.65 10.13 9.35
N ARG A 225 -17.04 9.34 10.27
CA ARG A 225 -17.66 8.21 10.98
C ARG A 225 -17.33 8.32 12.46
N TYR A 226 -18.26 7.90 13.30
CA TYR A 226 -18.19 8.09 14.74
C TYR A 226 -18.31 6.74 15.46
N PHE A 227 -17.31 6.41 16.26
CA PHE A 227 -17.13 5.11 16.89
C PHE A 227 -17.06 5.24 18.42
N LEU A 228 -17.84 4.44 19.12
CA LEU A 228 -17.78 4.27 20.57
C LEU A 228 -17.17 2.89 20.85
N TYR A 229 -16.00 2.88 21.42
CA TYR A 229 -15.32 1.65 21.85
C TYR A 229 -15.49 1.45 23.35
N SER A 230 -15.94 0.26 23.78
CA SER A 230 -16.00 -0.16 25.16
C SER A 230 -14.91 -1.19 25.46
N ILE A 231 -14.01 -0.86 26.38
CA ILE A 231 -12.92 -1.72 26.85
C ILE A 231 -13.29 -2.24 28.23
N TYR A 232 -13.64 -3.51 28.33
CA TYR A 232 -13.95 -4.15 29.61
C TYR A 232 -12.67 -4.77 30.19
N LEU A 233 -12.34 -4.38 31.43
CA LEU A 233 -11.18 -4.87 32.16
C LEU A 233 -11.61 -5.60 33.43
N SER A 234 -11.17 -6.83 33.60
CA SER A 234 -11.32 -7.59 34.84
C SER A 234 -9.98 -8.26 35.15
N ASP A 235 -9.37 -7.90 36.29
CA ASP A 235 -8.01 -8.30 36.66
C ASP A 235 -7.01 -7.99 35.51
N TYR A 236 -6.41 -9.02 34.92
CA TYR A 236 -5.45 -8.93 33.82
C TYR A 236 -6.06 -9.37 32.47
N GLN A 237 -7.39 -9.32 32.33
CA GLN A 237 -8.11 -9.79 31.16
C GLN A 237 -8.99 -8.69 30.53
N THR A 238 -9.26 -8.85 29.23
CA THR A 238 -10.17 -8.01 28.47
C THR A 238 -10.95 -8.83 27.46
N LEU A 239 -11.93 -8.19 26.82
CA LEU A 239 -12.70 -8.75 25.71
C LEU A 239 -12.30 -8.09 24.40
N ILE A 240 -12.04 -8.90 23.38
CA ILE A 240 -11.85 -8.46 22.02
C ILE A 240 -12.76 -9.26 21.09
N HIS A 241 -13.07 -8.73 19.91
CA HIS A 241 -13.75 -9.45 18.85
C HIS A 241 -13.06 -9.22 17.51
N GLN A 242 -13.23 -10.16 16.59
CA GLN A 242 -12.68 -10.03 15.24
C GLN A 242 -13.72 -9.41 14.32
N ARG A 243 -13.34 -8.36 13.61
CA ARG A 243 -14.21 -7.64 12.69
C ARG A 243 -14.52 -8.48 11.45
N GLN A 244 -15.78 -8.94 11.30
CA GLN A 244 -16.20 -9.85 10.21
C GLN A 244 -16.85 -9.12 9.02
N GLY A 245 -17.35 -7.91 9.21
CA GLY A 245 -18.07 -7.14 8.18
C GLY A 245 -17.22 -6.81 6.96
N ASN A 246 -17.86 -6.59 5.81
CA ASN A 246 -17.20 -6.13 4.58
C ASN A 246 -16.97 -4.62 4.63
N ASP A 247 -16.17 -4.16 5.60
CA ASP A 247 -15.85 -2.78 5.90
C ASP A 247 -14.34 -2.61 6.13
N ILE A 248 -13.93 -1.41 6.55
CA ILE A 248 -12.53 -1.16 6.95
C ILE A 248 -12.09 -2.16 8.01
N TRP A 249 -10.82 -2.50 8.01
CA TRP A 249 -10.15 -3.33 9.02
C TRP A 249 -10.76 -4.75 9.22
N ARG A 250 -11.41 -5.26 8.19
CA ARG A 250 -11.93 -6.63 8.20
C ARG A 250 -10.84 -7.62 8.64
N HIS A 251 -11.19 -8.60 9.46
CA HIS A 251 -10.34 -9.61 10.10
C HIS A 251 -9.33 -9.06 11.11
N LEU A 252 -9.28 -7.74 11.36
CA LEU A 252 -8.55 -7.23 12.51
C LEU A 252 -9.36 -7.41 13.79
N TRP A 253 -8.64 -7.48 14.90
CA TRP A 253 -9.22 -7.51 16.23
C TRP A 253 -9.47 -6.09 16.72
N GLU A 254 -10.51 -5.92 17.50
CA GLU A 254 -10.87 -4.63 18.11
C GLU A 254 -11.62 -4.85 19.42
N PHE A 255 -11.73 -3.79 20.23
CA PHE A 255 -12.63 -3.78 21.36
C PHE A 255 -14.08 -3.64 20.89
N LEU A 256 -15.05 -3.81 21.81
CA LEU A 256 -16.46 -3.73 21.43
C LEU A 256 -16.78 -2.36 20.85
N LEU A 257 -17.29 -2.35 19.62
CA LEU A 257 -17.53 -1.17 18.83
C LEU A 257 -19.03 -0.96 18.58
N GLU A 258 -19.48 0.27 18.80
CA GLU A 258 -20.76 0.77 18.29
C GLU A 258 -20.49 1.96 17.35
N GLU A 259 -21.00 1.91 16.11
CA GLU A 259 -20.99 3.06 15.21
C GLU A 259 -22.24 3.89 15.47
N VAL A 260 -22.08 5.21 15.67
CA VAL A 260 -23.13 6.15 16.04
C VAL A 260 -23.17 7.35 15.10
N ASP A 261 -24.16 8.20 15.24
CA ASP A 261 -24.21 9.50 14.58
C ASP A 261 -23.41 10.59 15.32
N ALA A 262 -23.24 11.74 14.69
CA ALA A 262 -22.48 12.86 15.25
C ALA A 262 -23.09 13.37 16.55
N ALA A 263 -24.42 13.46 16.66
CA ALA A 263 -25.09 14.00 17.81
C ALA A 263 -24.90 13.14 19.07
N ARG A 264 -25.00 11.80 18.92
CA ARG A 264 -24.71 10.86 20.00
C ARG A 264 -23.23 10.85 20.36
N PHE A 265 -22.34 10.94 19.39
CA PHE A 265 -20.91 11.05 19.65
C PHE A 265 -20.57 12.30 20.48
N GLU A 266 -21.15 13.47 20.16
CA GLU A 266 -20.95 14.70 20.93
C GLU A 266 -21.43 14.54 22.38
N GLN A 267 -22.61 13.93 22.61
CA GLN A 267 -23.11 13.66 23.96
C GLN A 267 -22.14 12.76 24.76
N GLU A 268 -21.62 11.70 24.14
CA GLU A 268 -20.70 10.79 24.81
C GLU A 268 -19.29 11.40 25.00
N SER A 269 -18.86 12.32 24.12
CA SER A 269 -17.55 12.98 24.23
C SER A 269 -17.41 13.89 25.47
N THR A 270 -18.53 14.32 26.06
CA THR A 270 -18.54 15.07 27.32
C THR A 270 -18.34 14.18 28.54
N ARG A 271 -18.43 12.86 28.39
CA ARG A 271 -18.21 11.87 29.43
C ARG A 271 -16.74 11.42 29.44
N HIS A 272 -16.33 10.68 30.46
CA HIS A 272 -14.96 10.20 30.59
C HIS A 272 -14.61 9.16 29.51
N GLY A 273 -13.65 9.47 28.66
CA GLY A 273 -13.11 8.57 27.64
C GLY A 273 -11.96 9.19 26.87
N LEU A 274 -11.13 8.37 26.25
CA LEU A 274 -10.06 8.81 25.37
C LEU A 274 -10.64 9.11 23.98
N VAL A 275 -10.56 10.36 23.54
CA VAL A 275 -11.03 10.78 22.21
C VAL A 275 -9.86 10.80 21.23
N LEU A 276 -9.98 10.05 20.13
CA LEU A 276 -8.99 10.00 19.07
C LEU A 276 -9.63 10.26 17.70
N THR A 277 -8.86 10.87 16.82
CA THR A 277 -9.22 10.99 15.40
C THR A 277 -8.20 10.23 14.55
N HIS A 278 -8.68 9.53 13.53
CA HIS A 278 -7.84 8.77 12.61
C HIS A 278 -8.28 9.03 11.16
N GLN A 279 -7.33 9.49 10.33
CA GLN A 279 -7.58 9.80 8.94
C GLN A 279 -7.28 8.60 8.05
N LEU A 280 -8.27 8.17 7.27
CA LEU A 280 -8.13 7.24 6.16
C LEU A 280 -8.25 7.99 4.82
N SER A 281 -7.97 7.31 3.70
CA SER A 281 -8.01 7.93 2.36
C SER A 281 -9.36 8.56 2.01
N HIS A 282 -10.47 7.93 2.43
CA HIS A 282 -11.83 8.35 2.08
C HIS A 282 -12.74 8.56 3.30
N GLN A 283 -12.19 8.39 4.51
CA GLN A 283 -12.94 8.47 5.75
C GLN A 283 -12.11 9.15 6.83
N ARG A 284 -12.77 9.87 7.73
CA ARG A 284 -12.22 10.35 8.98
C ARG A 284 -13.00 9.69 10.11
N LEU A 285 -12.29 8.99 10.98
CA LEU A 285 -12.86 8.26 12.09
C LEU A 285 -12.69 9.10 13.34
N HIS A 286 -13.79 9.37 14.04
CA HIS A 286 -13.82 9.96 15.36
C HIS A 286 -14.15 8.84 16.34
N ALA A 287 -13.30 8.58 17.30
CA ALA A 287 -13.44 7.46 18.22
C ALA A 287 -13.34 7.89 19.67
N ILE A 288 -14.22 7.36 20.51
CA ILE A 288 -14.14 7.45 21.97
C ILE A 288 -13.85 6.04 22.51
N PHE A 289 -12.83 5.93 23.35
CA PHE A 289 -12.50 4.69 24.05
C PHE A 289 -12.85 4.85 25.54
N SER A 290 -13.85 4.10 25.99
CA SER A 290 -14.33 4.10 27.36
C SER A 290 -13.88 2.82 28.06
N VAL A 291 -13.21 2.96 29.21
CA VAL A 291 -12.73 1.84 30.02
C VAL A 291 -13.73 1.52 31.14
N HIS A 292 -14.18 0.28 31.16
CA HIS A 292 -15.10 -0.25 32.16
C HIS A 292 -14.37 -1.30 33.03
N ARG A 293 -14.03 -0.95 34.26
CA ARG A 293 -13.48 -1.90 35.23
C ARG A 293 -14.61 -2.68 35.88
N VAL A 294 -14.62 -3.99 35.69
CA VAL A 294 -15.68 -4.90 36.16
C VAL A 294 -15.12 -6.02 36.99
N GLN A 295 -15.90 -6.58 37.91
CA GLN A 295 -15.48 -7.76 38.69
C GLN A 295 -15.42 -9.01 37.82
N GLN A 296 -16.31 -9.14 36.84
CA GLN A 296 -16.36 -10.24 35.90
C GLN A 296 -16.67 -9.70 34.50
N LEU A 297 -15.94 -10.21 33.51
CA LEU A 297 -16.16 -9.87 32.11
C LEU A 297 -17.55 -10.31 31.66
N PRO A 298 -18.29 -9.48 30.92
CA PRO A 298 -19.60 -9.90 30.39
C PRO A 298 -19.43 -11.01 29.34
N THR A 299 -20.36 -11.94 29.30
CA THR A 299 -20.41 -12.94 28.23
C THR A 299 -21.16 -12.37 27.04
N LEU A 300 -20.45 -12.11 25.96
CA LEU A 300 -20.98 -11.52 24.73
C LEU A 300 -20.70 -12.43 23.53
N PRO A 301 -21.62 -12.52 22.55
CA PRO A 301 -21.41 -13.32 21.36
C PRO A 301 -20.20 -12.82 20.58
N ASP A 302 -19.52 -13.72 19.87
CA ASP A 302 -18.39 -13.46 18.98
C ASP A 302 -17.22 -12.71 19.64
N THR A 303 -17.12 -12.79 20.98
CA THR A 303 -16.01 -12.20 21.75
C THR A 303 -15.05 -13.27 22.24
N ARG A 304 -13.81 -12.85 22.44
CA ARG A 304 -12.73 -13.65 23.05
C ARG A 304 -12.21 -12.97 24.29
N VAL A 305 -12.11 -13.70 25.38
CA VAL A 305 -11.39 -13.26 26.60
C VAL A 305 -9.90 -13.47 26.34
N VAL A 306 -9.12 -12.44 26.54
CA VAL A 306 -7.67 -12.45 26.35
C VAL A 306 -6.97 -11.81 27.55
N ARG A 307 -5.74 -12.25 27.86
CA ARG A 307 -4.90 -11.58 28.85
C ARG A 307 -4.36 -10.29 28.25
N LEU A 308 -4.18 -9.27 29.08
CA LEU A 308 -3.62 -7.98 28.62
C LEU A 308 -2.21 -8.13 28.04
N GLY A 309 -1.40 -9.05 28.61
CA GLY A 309 -0.06 -9.34 28.12
C GLY A 309 -0.01 -10.10 26.78
N ASP A 310 -1.13 -10.69 26.37
CA ASP A 310 -1.23 -11.45 25.10
C ASP A 310 -1.84 -10.60 23.97
N LEU A 311 -2.13 -9.30 24.19
CA LEU A 311 -2.74 -8.44 23.16
C LEU A 311 -1.85 -8.27 21.93
N ASP A 312 -0.54 -8.36 22.07
CA ASP A 312 0.41 -8.30 20.95
C ASP A 312 0.32 -9.52 20.01
N ASP A 313 -0.36 -10.57 20.43
CA ASP A 313 -0.64 -11.74 19.59
C ASP A 313 -1.79 -11.49 18.59
N TYR A 314 -2.46 -10.35 18.67
CA TYR A 314 -3.63 -10.02 17.87
C TYR A 314 -3.36 -8.80 16.99
N ALA A 315 -3.80 -8.87 15.72
CA ALA A 315 -3.65 -7.75 14.78
C ALA A 315 -4.71 -6.68 15.03
N PHE A 316 -4.32 -5.51 15.53
CA PHE A 316 -5.18 -4.36 15.74
C PHE A 316 -5.00 -3.27 14.69
N SER A 317 -6.02 -2.42 14.54
CA SER A 317 -5.89 -1.21 13.74
C SER A 317 -4.94 -0.20 14.39
N ARG A 318 -4.32 0.69 13.60
CA ARG A 318 -3.48 1.76 14.16
C ARG A 318 -4.24 2.69 15.11
N LEU A 319 -5.54 2.87 14.90
CA LEU A 319 -6.39 3.63 15.82
C LEU A 319 -6.46 2.94 17.19
N THR A 320 -6.73 1.65 17.21
CA THR A 320 -6.81 0.84 18.45
C THR A 320 -5.46 0.78 19.16
N LEU A 321 -4.35 0.62 18.42
CA LEU A 321 -3.00 0.63 19.01
C LEU A 321 -2.69 1.95 19.70
N ARG A 322 -3.00 3.08 19.07
CA ARG A 322 -2.83 4.40 19.69
C ARG A 322 -3.67 4.59 20.95
N ALA A 323 -4.85 3.95 21.01
CA ALA A 323 -5.65 3.95 22.23
C ALA A 323 -5.00 3.09 23.32
N LEU A 324 -4.51 1.90 22.99
CA LEU A 324 -3.80 1.02 23.93
C LEU A 324 -2.56 1.70 24.53
N GLU A 325 -1.72 2.35 23.70
CA GLU A 325 -0.54 3.10 24.14
C GLU A 325 -0.87 4.17 25.19
N GLN A 326 -2.08 4.74 25.17
CA GLN A 326 -2.49 5.81 26.09
C GLN A 326 -3.29 5.31 27.30
N ILE A 327 -4.05 4.22 27.13
CA ILE A 327 -4.91 3.67 28.19
C ILE A 327 -4.12 2.70 29.10
N MET A 328 -3.20 1.96 28.52
CA MET A 328 -2.38 0.94 29.18
C MET A 328 -0.90 1.19 28.87
N PRO A 329 -0.34 2.30 29.39
CA PRO A 329 1.10 2.52 29.25
C PRO A 329 1.83 1.37 29.96
N HIS A 330 2.84 0.82 29.30
CA HIS A 330 3.67 -0.32 29.75
C HIS A 330 4.33 -0.04 31.09
#